data_159ed6a4c8dddd860713a6022d0214d8
#
_entry.id   159ed6a4c8dddd860713a6022d0214d8
#
_cell.length_a   1.000
_cell.length_b   1.000
_cell.length_c   1.000
_cell.angle_alpha   90.00
_cell.angle_beta   90.00
_cell.angle_gamma   90.00
#
_symmetry.space_group_name_H-M   'P 1'
#
loop_
_entity.id
_entity.type
_entity.pdbx_description
1 polymer ?
#
loop_
_entity_poly.entity_id
_entity_poly.type
_entity_poly.pdbx_seq_one_letter_code
_entity_poly.pdbx_strand_id
1 'polypeptide(L)'
;ANLPYPIAMEMAMGFRFTAERFYELGFVNRLVDPDDLIPAALEMGEHLLTLPPASRVNTVHMMRQMRPSVGPAHEALADKLHNHGAKSDRMESRSAFAEKRKPNFIGWDDPEDRYRLPQLEE
;
A
#
# COMPACT_ATOMS: atom_id res chain seq x y z
N ALA A 1 8.56 -7.05 0.05
CA ALA A 1 9.51 -6.40 0.95
C ALA A 1 8.84 -6.21 2.31
N ASN A 2 9.53 -6.59 3.36
CA ASN A 2 9.05 -6.32 4.72
C ASN A 2 9.43 -4.88 5.05
N LEU A 3 8.42 -3.99 5.13
CA LEU A 3 8.64 -2.65 5.62
C LEU A 3 8.90 -2.67 7.13
N PRO A 4 9.82 -1.84 7.62
CA PRO A 4 9.88 -1.54 9.04
C PRO A 4 8.53 -1.04 9.55
N TYR A 5 8.09 -1.54 10.69
CA TYR A 5 6.78 -1.22 11.27
C TYR A 5 6.48 0.30 11.34
N PRO A 6 7.42 1.19 11.75
CA PRO A 6 7.15 2.63 11.78
C PRO A 6 6.78 3.19 10.41
N ILE A 7 7.48 2.75 9.35
CA ILE A 7 7.22 3.20 7.97
C ILE A 7 5.85 2.71 7.49
N ALA A 8 5.50 1.45 7.80
CA ALA A 8 4.19 0.90 7.47
C ALA A 8 3.08 1.70 8.16
N MET A 9 3.26 2.10 9.42
CA MET A 9 2.31 2.93 10.16
C MET A 9 2.17 4.32 9.57
N GLU A 10 3.27 4.99 9.22
CA GLU A 10 3.22 6.31 8.56
C GLU A 10 2.41 6.24 7.25
N MET A 11 2.67 5.22 6.42
CA MET A 11 1.93 5.01 5.17
C MET A 11 0.43 4.75 5.43
N ALA A 12 0.11 3.90 6.40
CA ALA A 12 -1.27 3.58 6.76
C ALA A 12 -2.04 4.79 7.30
N MET A 13 -1.35 5.70 7.99
CA MET A 13 -1.91 6.96 8.48
C MET A 13 -1.98 8.08 7.42
N GLY A 14 -1.63 7.77 6.15
CA GLY A 14 -1.79 8.69 5.03
C GLY A 14 -0.69 9.75 4.90
N PHE A 15 0.44 9.59 5.57
CA PHE A 15 1.60 10.45 5.34
C PHE A 15 2.09 10.30 3.90
N ARG A 16 2.37 11.44 3.27
CA ARG A 16 2.89 11.46 1.90
C ARG A 16 4.41 11.35 1.92
N PHE A 17 4.93 10.44 1.10
CA PHE A 17 6.35 10.29 0.88
C PHE A 17 6.73 10.89 -0.47
N THR A 18 7.92 11.47 -0.52
CA THR A 18 8.51 11.92 -1.79
C THR A 18 9.06 10.72 -2.58
N ALA A 19 9.36 10.94 -3.85
CA ALA A 19 9.97 9.91 -4.70
C ALA A 19 11.34 9.46 -4.16
N GLU A 20 12.13 10.42 -3.64
CA GLU A 20 13.42 10.16 -3.00
C GLU A 20 13.25 9.25 -1.78
N ARG A 21 12.23 9.54 -0.94
CA ARG A 21 11.96 8.70 0.22
C ARG A 21 11.53 7.30 -0.16
N PHE A 22 10.74 7.13 -1.20
CA PHE A 22 10.39 5.80 -1.73
C PHE A 22 11.62 5.06 -2.27
N TYR A 23 12.56 5.77 -2.89
CA TYR A 23 13.80 5.18 -3.36
C TYR A 23 14.69 4.73 -2.19
N GLU A 24 14.89 5.57 -1.19
CA GLU A 24 15.64 5.23 0.04
C GLU A 24 15.07 4.01 0.76
N LEU A 25 13.73 3.88 0.79
CA LEU A 25 13.03 2.76 1.41
C LEU A 25 13.01 1.50 0.54
N GLY A 26 13.53 1.54 -0.68
CA GLY A 26 13.59 0.39 -1.59
C GLY A 26 12.28 0.04 -2.29
N PHE A 27 11.34 0.98 -2.37
CA PHE A 27 10.09 0.79 -3.14
C PHE A 27 10.27 0.97 -4.63
N VAL A 28 11.18 1.82 -5.05
CA VAL A 28 11.50 2.08 -6.45
C VAL A 28 12.93 1.67 -6.76
N ASN A 29 13.13 1.12 -7.95
CA ASN A 29 14.42 0.60 -8.36
C ASN A 29 15.41 1.70 -8.73
N ARG A 30 14.90 2.78 -9.35
CA ARG A 30 15.69 3.94 -9.79
C ARG A 30 14.86 5.21 -9.59
N LEU A 31 15.54 6.29 -9.29
CA LEU A 31 15.02 7.65 -9.31
C LEU A 31 15.70 8.38 -10.46
N VAL A 32 14.93 8.90 -11.39
CA VAL A 32 15.39 9.57 -12.60
C VAL A 32 14.55 10.81 -12.86
N ASP A 33 15.04 11.73 -13.67
CA ASP A 33 14.25 12.85 -14.13
C ASP A 33 13.06 12.38 -15.01
N PRO A 34 11.96 13.14 -15.06
CA PRO A 34 10.76 12.75 -15.83
C PRO A 34 11.04 12.38 -17.28
N ASP A 35 11.93 13.11 -17.96
CA ASP A 35 12.28 12.89 -19.36
C ASP A 35 13.10 11.61 -19.56
N ASP A 36 13.78 11.14 -18.53
CA ASP A 36 14.61 9.93 -18.55
C ASP A 36 13.85 8.66 -18.13
N LEU A 37 12.58 8.77 -17.73
CA LEU A 37 11.81 7.63 -17.22
C LEU A 37 11.69 6.50 -18.24
N ILE A 38 11.31 6.81 -19.48
CA ILE A 38 11.16 5.80 -20.54
C ILE A 38 12.51 5.24 -20.97
N PRO A 39 13.54 6.06 -21.24
CA PRO A 39 14.89 5.54 -21.50
C PRO A 39 15.41 4.59 -20.42
N ALA A 40 15.29 4.94 -19.13
CA ALA A 40 15.73 4.10 -18.03
C ALA A 40 14.94 2.78 -17.93
N ALA A 41 13.64 2.81 -18.19
CA ALA A 41 12.80 1.60 -18.21
C ALA A 41 13.19 0.67 -19.38
N LEU A 42 13.46 1.22 -20.55
CA LEU A 42 13.90 0.45 -21.72
C LEU A 42 15.26 -0.17 -21.48
N GLU A 43 16.23 0.56 -20.90
CA GLU A 43 17.53 0.01 -20.52
C GLU A 43 17.40 -1.19 -19.58
N MET A 44 16.53 -1.11 -18.57
CA MET A 44 16.25 -2.25 -17.70
C MET A 44 15.63 -3.42 -18.46
N GLY A 45 14.72 -3.15 -19.39
CA GLY A 45 14.09 -4.14 -20.25
C GLY A 45 15.11 -4.85 -21.14
N GLU A 46 15.99 -4.12 -21.78
CA GLU A 46 17.07 -4.63 -22.61
C GLU A 46 18.03 -5.52 -21.80
N HIS A 47 18.40 -5.08 -20.59
CA HIS A 47 19.20 -5.92 -19.69
C HIS A 47 18.48 -7.25 -19.40
N LEU A 48 17.18 -7.23 -19.11
CA LEU A 48 16.42 -8.46 -18.88
C LEU A 48 16.40 -9.38 -20.12
N LEU A 49 16.45 -8.85 -21.34
CA LEU A 49 16.50 -9.63 -22.57
C LEU A 49 17.83 -10.35 -22.77
N THR A 50 18.91 -9.89 -22.13
CA THR A 50 20.22 -10.60 -22.16
C THR A 50 20.22 -11.88 -21.31
N LEU A 51 19.28 -12.02 -20.38
CA LEU A 51 19.18 -13.20 -19.50
C LEU A 51 18.52 -14.39 -20.22
N PRO A 52 18.86 -15.64 -19.88
CA PRO A 52 18.21 -16.82 -20.44
C PRO A 52 16.69 -16.79 -20.25
N PRO A 53 15.88 -16.98 -21.30
CA PRO A 53 14.42 -16.82 -21.23
C PRO A 53 13.75 -17.69 -20.15
N ALA A 54 14.12 -18.97 -20.06
CA ALA A 54 13.57 -19.87 -19.04
C ALA A 54 13.94 -19.43 -17.63
N SER A 55 15.18 -18.98 -17.42
CA SER A 55 15.64 -18.48 -16.11
C SER A 55 14.84 -17.24 -15.67
N ARG A 56 14.60 -16.28 -16.57
CA ARG A 56 13.78 -15.10 -16.28
C ARG A 56 12.39 -15.50 -15.79
N VAL A 57 11.70 -16.33 -16.57
CA VAL A 57 10.33 -16.76 -16.26
C VAL A 57 10.29 -17.50 -14.93
N ASN A 58 11.19 -18.47 -14.74
CA ASN A 58 11.24 -19.27 -13.52
C ASN A 58 11.58 -18.42 -12.28
N THR A 59 12.51 -17.48 -12.40
CA THR A 59 12.87 -16.58 -11.29
C THR A 59 11.68 -15.71 -10.90
N VAL A 60 10.98 -15.10 -11.86
CA VAL A 60 9.79 -14.27 -11.57
C VAL A 60 8.70 -15.12 -10.91
N HIS A 61 8.48 -16.34 -11.41
CA HIS A 61 7.49 -17.25 -10.84
C HIS A 61 7.85 -17.62 -9.40
N MET A 62 9.10 -18.02 -9.15
CA MET A 62 9.60 -18.35 -7.82
C MET A 62 9.44 -17.18 -6.84
N MET A 63 9.87 -15.98 -7.24
CA MET A 63 9.77 -14.78 -6.39
C MET A 63 8.32 -14.43 -6.04
N ARG A 64 7.40 -14.65 -6.98
CA ARG A 64 5.95 -14.45 -6.71
C ARG A 64 5.42 -15.47 -5.70
N GLN A 65 5.82 -16.74 -5.79
CA GLN A 65 5.41 -17.79 -4.84
C GLN A 65 5.99 -17.57 -3.44
N MET A 66 7.19 -16.99 -3.35
CA MET A 66 7.85 -16.66 -2.08
C MET A 66 7.38 -15.32 -1.49
N ARG A 67 6.49 -14.60 -2.16
CA ARG A 67 5.97 -13.33 -1.65
C ARG A 67 5.16 -13.58 -0.36
N PRO A 68 5.46 -12.86 0.74
CA PRO A 68 4.64 -12.93 1.93
C PRO A 68 3.17 -12.62 1.62
N SER A 69 2.26 -13.42 2.11
CA SER A 69 0.82 -13.19 2.04
C SER A 69 0.25 -12.98 3.44
N VAL A 70 -0.81 -12.20 3.51
CA VAL A 70 -1.60 -12.06 4.73
C VAL A 70 -2.50 -13.29 4.85
N GLY A 71 -2.57 -13.87 6.04
CA GLY A 71 -3.45 -15.03 6.28
C GLY A 71 -4.93 -14.65 6.28
N PRO A 72 -5.84 -15.61 6.00
CA PRO A 72 -7.29 -15.34 5.91
C PRO A 72 -7.89 -14.68 7.16
N ALA A 73 -7.42 -15.04 8.34
CA ALA A 73 -7.88 -14.43 9.60
C ALA A 73 -7.54 -12.94 9.69
N HIS A 74 -6.36 -12.54 9.22
CA HIS A 74 -5.95 -11.14 9.18
C HIS A 74 -6.70 -10.36 8.10
N GLU A 75 -7.00 -10.97 6.94
CA GLU A 75 -7.84 -10.36 5.91
C GLU A 75 -9.25 -10.11 6.44
N ALA A 76 -9.85 -11.09 7.11
CA ALA A 76 -11.17 -10.97 7.73
C ALA A 76 -11.18 -9.87 8.83
N LEU A 77 -10.12 -9.79 9.65
CA LEU A 77 -9.99 -8.70 10.63
C LEU A 77 -9.88 -7.34 9.96
N ALA A 78 -9.09 -7.22 8.90
CA ALA A 78 -8.95 -5.96 8.16
C ALA A 78 -10.29 -5.50 7.58
N ASP A 79 -11.10 -6.40 7.04
CA ASP A 79 -12.44 -6.10 6.53
C ASP A 79 -13.41 -5.65 7.64
N LYS A 80 -13.39 -6.33 8.79
CA LYS A 80 -14.17 -5.95 9.98
C LYS A 80 -13.77 -4.54 10.44
N LEU A 81 -12.46 -4.27 10.59
CA LEU A 81 -11.95 -2.98 11.04
C LEU A 81 -12.23 -1.85 10.04
N HIS A 82 -12.11 -2.13 8.73
CA HIS A 82 -12.42 -1.14 7.69
C HIS A 82 -13.87 -0.64 7.74
N ASN A 83 -14.78 -1.48 8.20
CA ASN A 83 -16.21 -1.16 8.29
C ASN A 83 -16.66 -0.75 9.69
N HIS A 84 -15.76 -0.80 10.69
CA HIS A 84 -16.08 -0.57 12.09
C HIS A 84 -16.23 0.91 12.41
N GLY A 85 -17.39 1.28 12.94
CA GLY A 85 -17.65 2.53 13.65
C GLY A 85 -17.50 3.86 12.90
N ALA A 86 -17.14 3.86 11.61
CA ALA A 86 -16.77 5.08 10.88
C ALA A 86 -17.45 5.21 9.51
N LYS A 87 -18.70 4.73 9.37
CA LYS A 87 -19.43 4.77 8.11
C LYS A 87 -19.70 6.19 7.64
N SER A 88 -20.11 7.08 8.54
CA SER A 88 -20.40 8.49 8.26
C SER A 88 -19.17 9.25 7.80
N ASP A 89 -18.06 9.11 8.52
CA ASP A 89 -16.79 9.76 8.19
C ASP A 89 -16.21 9.24 6.87
N ARG A 90 -16.39 7.96 6.57
CA ARG A 90 -15.98 7.38 5.28
C ARG A 90 -16.80 7.94 4.11
N MET A 91 -18.10 8.15 4.29
CA MET A 91 -18.95 8.80 3.27
C MET A 91 -18.56 10.27 3.11
N GLU A 92 -18.37 10.97 4.23
CA GLU A 92 -17.92 12.37 4.23
C GLU A 92 -16.56 12.53 3.53
N SER A 93 -15.61 11.64 3.79
CA SER A 93 -14.30 11.65 3.12
C SER A 93 -14.42 11.57 1.59
N ARG A 94 -15.31 10.71 1.09
CA ARG A 94 -15.57 10.57 -0.36
C ARG A 94 -16.21 11.82 -0.95
N SER A 95 -17.22 12.37 -0.27
CA SER A 95 -17.92 13.59 -0.70
C SER A 95 -16.96 14.79 -0.70
N ALA A 96 -16.24 14.99 0.37
CA ALA A 96 -15.28 16.09 0.50
C ALA A 96 -14.18 16.01 -0.57
N PHE A 97 -13.69 14.81 -0.88
CA PHE A 97 -12.72 14.61 -1.96
C PHE A 97 -13.30 14.96 -3.33
N ALA A 98 -14.52 14.50 -3.64
CA ALA A 98 -15.20 14.79 -4.91
C ALA A 98 -15.47 16.29 -5.07
N GLU A 99 -15.87 16.96 -4.00
CA GLU A 99 -16.20 18.38 -3.94
C GLU A 99 -14.98 19.29 -3.75
N LYS A 100 -13.76 18.71 -3.61
CA LYS A 100 -12.49 19.42 -3.37
C LYS A 100 -12.53 20.36 -2.18
N ARG A 101 -13.24 19.99 -1.13
CA ARG A 101 -13.33 20.71 0.16
C ARG A 101 -12.65 19.95 1.29
N LYS A 102 -12.47 20.63 2.42
CA LYS A 102 -12.02 19.95 3.64
C LYS A 102 -13.16 19.08 4.19
N PRO A 103 -12.87 17.84 4.63
CA PRO A 103 -13.87 17.00 5.28
C PRO A 103 -14.25 17.55 6.67
N ASN A 104 -15.49 17.29 7.06
CA ASN A 104 -15.99 17.58 8.40
C ASN A 104 -16.33 16.26 9.10
N PHE A 105 -15.36 15.66 9.75
CA PHE A 105 -15.50 14.40 10.44
C PHE A 105 -16.21 14.56 11.79
N ILE A 106 -17.10 13.61 12.08
CA ILE A 106 -17.80 13.52 13.38
C ILE A 106 -17.21 12.44 14.29
N GLY A 107 -16.37 11.57 13.74
CA GLY A 107 -15.75 10.44 14.46
C GLY A 107 -16.61 9.18 14.41
N TRP A 108 -16.68 8.48 15.51
CA TRP A 108 -17.42 7.23 15.62
C TRP A 108 -18.93 7.44 15.46
N ASP A 109 -19.61 6.58 14.68
CA ASP A 109 -21.07 6.60 14.55
C ASP A 109 -21.75 6.27 15.90
N ASP A 110 -21.20 5.30 16.65
CA ASP A 110 -21.45 5.08 18.08
C ASP A 110 -20.15 5.34 18.87
N PRO A 111 -20.10 6.29 19.80
CA PRO A 111 -18.88 6.59 20.59
C PRO A 111 -18.31 5.39 21.34
N GLU A 112 -19.13 4.40 21.68
CA GLU A 112 -18.69 3.20 22.39
C GLU A 112 -17.95 2.20 21.48
N ASP A 113 -18.09 2.33 20.16
CA ASP A 113 -17.40 1.45 19.19
C ASP A 113 -15.87 1.56 19.29
N ARG A 114 -15.35 2.70 19.74
CA ARG A 114 -13.91 2.86 20.00
C ARG A 114 -13.35 1.88 21.04
N TYR A 115 -14.20 1.31 21.88
CA TYR A 115 -13.83 0.34 22.90
C TYR A 115 -14.16 -1.12 22.49
N ARG A 116 -14.92 -1.30 21.40
CA ARG A 116 -15.40 -2.60 20.90
C ARG A 116 -14.68 -3.01 19.62
N LEU A 117 -13.37 -2.73 19.53
CA LEU A 117 -12.59 -3.03 18.33
C LEU A 117 -12.62 -4.53 18.02
N PRO A 118 -12.92 -4.92 16.77
CA PRO A 118 -12.75 -6.29 16.31
C PRO A 118 -11.33 -6.80 16.59
N GLN A 119 -11.23 -8.03 17.06
CA GLN A 119 -9.98 -8.69 17.39
C GLN A 119 -9.69 -9.81 16.40
N LEU A 120 -8.41 -10.22 16.32
CA LEU A 120 -8.03 -11.41 15.58
C LEU A 120 -8.66 -12.63 16.25
N GLU A 121 -9.40 -13.40 15.46
CA GLU A 121 -9.95 -14.69 15.91
C GLU A 121 -8.87 -15.77 15.68
N GLU A 122 -8.52 -16.50 16.74
CA GLU A 122 -7.58 -17.63 16.67
C GLU A 122 -8.17 -18.84 15.94
#